data_e643383e502792614e80df8f6d1edb5e
#
_entry.id   e643383e502792614e80df8f6d1edb5e
#
_cell.length_a   1.000
_cell.length_b   1.000
_cell.length_c   1.000
_cell.angle_alpha   90.00
_cell.angle_beta   90.00
_cell.angle_gamma   90.00
#
_symmetry.space_group_name_H-M   'P 1'
#
loop_
_entity.id
_entity.type
_entity.pdbx_description
1 polymer ?
#
loop_
_entity_poly.entity_id
_entity_poly.type
_entity_poly.pdbx_seq_one_letter_code
_entity_poly.pdbx_strand_id
1 'polypeptide(L)'
;MRVDSPRNFAFAIIRRYGNTVWMGTAVHADFSENRQPANNRLIIKSGGRVIFVPIDEINWIQAHANYIRLHLFQGESHLFRQQISKIAAQLDSTRFIRIHRSFIVNVSRIRELQPCNSGEFIVLLQDGKELPCSRTYRRALQGLYRLATRRQSMC
;
A
#
# COMPACT_ATOMS: atom_id res chain seq x y z
N MET A 1 -54.34 4.33 6.84
CA MET A 1 -53.29 5.36 6.82
C MET A 1 -51.95 4.71 6.67
N ARG A 2 -51.28 5.05 5.61
CA ARG A 2 -50.07 4.36 5.09
C ARG A 2 -48.86 4.85 5.83
N VAL A 3 -48.02 3.91 6.29
CA VAL A 3 -46.67 4.18 6.74
C VAL A 3 -45.75 3.66 5.66
N ASP A 4 -45.16 4.59 4.92
CA ASP A 4 -44.15 4.25 3.90
C ASP A 4 -42.85 3.88 4.58
N SER A 5 -42.43 2.66 4.35
CA SER A 5 -41.09 2.17 4.66
C SER A 5 -40.05 2.83 3.78
N PRO A 6 -38.93 3.31 4.31
CA PRO A 6 -37.82 3.74 3.48
C PRO A 6 -37.14 2.50 2.85
N ARG A 7 -37.13 2.52 1.54
CA ARG A 7 -36.48 1.52 0.71
C ARG A 7 -34.97 1.55 0.92
N ASN A 8 -34.45 0.46 1.42
CA ASN A 8 -33.02 0.15 1.40
C ASN A 8 -32.54 0.09 -0.04
N PHE A 9 -31.86 1.12 -0.49
CA PHE A 9 -31.05 1.05 -1.69
C PHE A 9 -29.69 0.47 -1.33
N ALA A 10 -29.56 -0.85 -1.46
CA ALA A 10 -28.30 -1.50 -1.52
C ALA A 10 -27.70 -1.23 -2.91
N PHE A 11 -26.79 -0.26 -3.01
CA PHE A 11 -25.97 -0.10 -4.19
C PHE A 11 -24.87 -1.17 -4.17
N ALA A 12 -25.12 -2.25 -4.90
CA ALA A 12 -24.09 -3.20 -5.26
C ALA A 12 -23.22 -2.58 -6.35
N ILE A 13 -22.07 -2.04 -5.98
CA ILE A 13 -21.03 -1.70 -6.95
C ILE A 13 -20.31 -2.99 -7.31
N ILE A 14 -20.76 -3.60 -8.40
CA ILE A 14 -20.05 -4.71 -9.03
C ILE A 14 -18.84 -4.11 -9.73
N ARG A 15 -17.69 -4.10 -9.08
CA ARG A 15 -16.42 -3.92 -9.74
C ARG A 15 -15.81 -5.30 -9.97
N ARG A 16 -15.75 -5.71 -11.22
CA ARG A 16 -15.06 -6.91 -11.68
C ARG A 16 -13.58 -6.78 -11.40
N TYR A 17 -13.15 -7.34 -10.29
CA TYR A 17 -11.77 -7.72 -10.05
C TYR A 17 -11.79 -9.19 -9.67
N GLY A 18 -11.33 -10.04 -10.60
CA GLY A 18 -11.01 -11.44 -10.43
C GLY A 18 -11.85 -12.26 -9.45
N ASN A 19 -12.79 -13.02 -10.01
CA ASN A 19 -13.42 -14.22 -9.43
C ASN A 19 -13.48 -14.33 -7.90
N THR A 20 -14.33 -13.54 -7.25
CA THR A 20 -14.90 -13.93 -5.95
C THR A 20 -16.24 -13.24 -5.78
N VAL A 21 -17.30 -14.02 -5.93
CA VAL A 21 -18.66 -13.57 -5.63
C VAL A 21 -18.84 -13.65 -4.12
N TRP A 22 -18.93 -12.51 -3.46
CA TRP A 22 -19.36 -12.44 -2.07
C TRP A 22 -20.87 -12.20 -2.05
N MET A 23 -21.63 -13.23 -1.71
CA MET A 23 -23.01 -13.08 -1.26
C MET A 23 -22.97 -12.58 0.19
N GLY A 24 -23.15 -11.27 0.37
CA GLY A 24 -23.24 -10.67 1.69
C GLY A 24 -24.61 -10.88 2.30
N THR A 25 -24.74 -11.82 3.20
CA THR A 25 -25.77 -11.80 4.22
C THR A 25 -25.48 -10.65 5.19
N ALA A 26 -26.45 -9.77 5.42
CA ALA A 26 -26.33 -8.71 6.39
C ALA A 26 -26.13 -9.31 7.79
N VAL A 27 -24.92 -9.26 8.29
CA VAL A 27 -24.61 -9.57 9.68
C VAL A 27 -24.64 -8.27 10.43
N HIS A 28 -25.40 -8.20 11.48
CA HIS A 28 -25.36 -7.12 12.46
C HIS A 28 -23.90 -6.93 12.88
N ALA A 29 -23.30 -5.82 12.48
CA ALA A 29 -22.00 -5.44 12.97
C ALA A 29 -22.16 -4.92 14.39
N ASP A 30 -21.72 -5.72 15.32
CA ASP A 30 -21.50 -5.30 16.70
C ASP A 30 -20.42 -4.22 16.71
N PHE A 31 -20.81 -3.00 17.04
CA PHE A 31 -19.90 -1.88 17.22
C PHE A 31 -19.14 -2.03 18.54
N SER A 32 -18.24 -2.99 18.64
CA SER A 32 -17.24 -2.94 19.69
C SER A 32 -16.06 -2.10 19.19
N GLU A 33 -15.91 -0.97 19.82
CA GLU A 33 -14.85 0.01 19.61
C GLU A 33 -13.45 -0.62 19.74
N ASN A 34 -12.92 -1.05 18.62
CA ASN A 34 -11.48 -1.13 18.48
C ASN A 34 -11.11 -0.17 17.34
N ARG A 35 -10.74 1.04 17.73
CA ARG A 35 -10.34 2.13 16.84
C ARG A 35 -9.05 1.79 16.12
N GLN A 36 -9.20 1.06 15.04
CA GLN A 36 -8.28 1.17 13.93
C GLN A 36 -8.97 2.10 12.92
N PRO A 37 -8.35 3.19 12.48
CA PRO A 37 -8.97 4.07 11.51
C PRO A 37 -9.28 3.27 10.25
N ALA A 38 -10.54 3.27 9.86
CA ALA A 38 -11.11 2.54 8.73
C ALA A 38 -10.62 3.05 7.36
N ASN A 39 -9.40 3.57 7.26
CA ASN A 39 -8.81 4.08 6.04
C ASN A 39 -7.60 3.24 5.62
N ASN A 40 -7.85 1.96 5.33
CA ASN A 40 -6.88 1.14 4.59
C ASN A 40 -6.83 1.56 3.10
N ARG A 41 -7.04 2.86 2.83
CA ARG A 41 -7.04 3.44 1.47
C ARG A 41 -6.25 4.74 1.43
N LEU A 42 -5.38 4.85 0.46
CA LEU A 42 -4.72 6.09 0.11
C LEU A 42 -5.65 6.93 -0.78
N ILE A 43 -5.89 8.17 -0.40
CA ILE A 43 -6.73 9.09 -1.17
C ILE A 43 -5.83 9.95 -2.04
N ILE A 44 -6.01 9.86 -3.35
CA ILE A 44 -5.28 10.66 -4.33
C ILE A 44 -6.23 11.55 -5.12
N LYS A 45 -5.80 12.79 -5.38
CA LYS A 45 -6.53 13.73 -6.23
C LYS A 45 -5.78 13.89 -7.54
N SER A 46 -6.42 13.57 -8.65
CA SER A 46 -5.83 13.68 -9.98
C SER A 46 -6.89 14.06 -11.00
N GLY A 47 -6.62 15.13 -11.78
CA GLY A 47 -7.51 15.56 -12.86
C GLY A 47 -8.95 15.86 -12.42
N GLY A 48 -9.15 16.48 -11.25
CA GLY A 48 -10.48 16.75 -10.69
C GLY A 48 -11.20 15.52 -10.11
N ARG A 49 -10.55 14.34 -10.13
CA ARG A 49 -11.09 13.10 -9.55
C ARG A 49 -10.44 12.79 -8.22
N VAL A 50 -11.21 12.18 -7.34
CA VAL A 50 -10.72 11.60 -6.09
C VAL A 50 -10.71 10.09 -6.25
N ILE A 51 -9.54 9.48 -6.12
CA ILE A 51 -9.33 8.04 -6.27
C ILE A 51 -8.96 7.46 -4.91
N PHE A 52 -9.65 6.40 -4.51
CA PHE A 52 -9.40 5.67 -3.27
C PHE A 52 -8.64 4.38 -3.63
N VAL A 53 -7.36 4.34 -3.31
CA VAL A 53 -6.50 3.18 -3.60
C VAL A 53 -6.34 2.35 -2.34
N PRO A 54 -6.71 1.06 -2.35
CA PRO A 54 -6.44 0.17 -1.24
C PRO A 54 -4.94 0.08 -0.97
N ILE A 55 -4.54 0.28 0.28
CA ILE A 55 -3.11 0.28 0.66
C ILE A 55 -2.47 -1.09 0.38
N ASP A 56 -3.24 -2.17 0.52
CA ASP A 56 -2.77 -3.54 0.27
C ASP A 56 -2.44 -3.83 -1.20
N GLU A 57 -3.03 -3.07 -2.12
CA GLU A 57 -2.76 -3.19 -3.56
C GLU A 57 -1.51 -2.43 -3.99
N ILE A 58 -1.02 -1.51 -3.16
CA ILE A 58 0.18 -0.72 -3.48
C ILE A 58 1.40 -1.62 -3.39
N ASN A 59 2.11 -1.72 -4.52
CA ASN A 59 3.36 -2.47 -4.63
C ASN A 59 4.56 -1.58 -4.28
N TRP A 60 4.72 -0.48 -5.00
CA TRP A 60 5.76 0.52 -4.76
C TRP A 60 5.37 1.88 -5.33
N ILE A 61 6.09 2.92 -4.92
CA ILE A 61 5.81 4.31 -5.27
C ILE A 61 7.08 4.94 -5.81
N GLN A 62 6.97 5.65 -6.93
CA GLN A 62 8.04 6.36 -7.58
C GLN A 62 7.77 7.86 -7.62
N ALA A 63 8.74 8.67 -7.20
CA ALA A 63 8.75 10.09 -7.47
C ALA A 63 9.47 10.39 -8.79
N HIS A 64 8.86 11.21 -9.62
CA HIS A 64 9.43 11.73 -10.84
C HIS A 64 9.15 13.23 -10.94
N ALA A 65 10.15 14.05 -10.69
CA ALA A 65 10.00 15.50 -10.56
C ALA A 65 8.91 15.86 -9.51
N ASN A 66 7.85 16.55 -9.91
CA ASN A 66 6.75 16.96 -9.04
C ASN A 66 5.57 15.97 -9.05
N TYR A 67 5.75 14.80 -9.65
CA TYR A 67 4.73 13.78 -9.78
C TYR A 67 5.10 12.53 -9.00
N ILE A 68 4.08 11.85 -8.53
CA ILE A 68 4.16 10.52 -7.94
C ILE A 68 3.49 9.54 -8.88
N ARG A 69 4.18 8.44 -9.17
CA ARG A 69 3.59 7.27 -9.81
C ARG A 69 3.43 6.18 -8.77
N LEU A 70 2.19 5.82 -8.53
CA LEU A 70 1.80 4.73 -7.65
C LEU A 70 1.65 3.45 -8.49
N HIS A 71 2.42 2.42 -8.20
CA HIS A 71 2.36 1.14 -8.90
C HIS A 71 1.59 0.14 -8.04
N LEU A 72 0.54 -0.44 -8.63
CA LEU A 72 -0.26 -1.48 -7.99
C LEU A 72 0.26 -2.87 -8.37
N PHE A 73 -0.03 -3.84 -7.52
CA PHE A 73 0.45 -5.21 -7.71
C PHE A 73 -0.03 -5.86 -9.01
N GLN A 74 -1.22 -5.48 -9.49
CA GLN A 74 -1.80 -5.99 -10.74
C GLN A 74 -1.28 -5.29 -12.00
N GLY A 75 -0.25 -4.44 -11.90
CA GLY A 75 0.35 -3.74 -13.02
C GLY A 75 -0.30 -2.40 -13.37
N GLU A 76 -1.42 -2.05 -12.75
CA GLU A 76 -2.00 -0.71 -12.89
C GLU A 76 -1.13 0.35 -12.21
N SER A 77 -1.19 1.58 -12.71
CA SER A 77 -0.49 2.71 -12.09
C SER A 77 -1.31 3.98 -12.12
N HIS A 78 -1.16 4.82 -11.10
CA HIS A 78 -1.77 6.13 -11.01
C HIS A 78 -0.68 7.21 -10.96
N LEU A 79 -0.81 8.24 -11.79
CA LEU A 79 0.08 9.39 -11.81
C LEU A 79 -0.65 10.61 -11.26
N PHE A 80 -0.07 11.28 -10.28
CA PHE A 80 -0.64 12.50 -9.69
C PHE A 80 0.46 13.42 -9.15
N ARG A 81 0.11 14.70 -9.01
CA ARG A 81 1.07 15.71 -8.53
C ARG A 81 1.10 15.75 -7.02
N GLN A 82 2.19 15.27 -6.43
CA GLN A 82 2.44 15.34 -5.00
C GLN A 82 3.93 15.13 -4.70
N GLN A 83 4.37 15.53 -3.50
CA GLN A 83 5.72 15.26 -3.03
C GLN A 83 5.80 13.89 -2.34
N ILE A 84 6.88 13.15 -2.57
CA ILE A 84 7.08 11.82 -1.99
C ILE A 84 7.11 11.85 -0.44
N SER A 85 7.61 12.94 0.15
CA SER A 85 7.61 13.13 1.62
C SER A 85 6.20 13.21 2.20
N LYS A 86 5.26 13.86 1.48
CA LYS A 86 3.87 13.95 1.91
C LYS A 86 3.17 12.59 1.83
N ILE A 87 3.47 11.81 0.79
CA ILE A 87 2.96 10.43 0.68
C ILE A 87 3.55 9.56 1.79
N ALA A 88 4.86 9.63 2.02
CA ALA A 88 5.51 8.88 3.09
C ALA A 88 4.90 9.12 4.48
N ALA A 89 4.47 10.36 4.76
CA ALA A 89 3.83 10.72 6.02
C ALA A 89 2.38 10.18 6.16
N GLN A 90 1.73 9.83 5.06
CA GLN A 90 0.36 9.26 5.05
C GLN A 90 0.37 7.73 5.13
N LEU A 91 1.50 7.10 4.86
CA LEU A 91 1.65 5.65 4.86
C LEU A 91 2.19 5.16 6.19
N ASP A 92 1.73 3.98 6.59
CA ASP A 92 2.26 3.30 7.77
C ASP A 92 3.72 2.89 7.54
N SER A 93 4.63 3.40 8.36
CA SER A 93 6.07 3.13 8.30
C SER A 93 6.44 1.67 8.61
N THR A 94 5.53 0.88 9.18
CA THR A 94 5.72 -0.57 9.39
C THR A 94 5.46 -1.36 8.11
N ARG A 95 4.63 -0.80 7.22
CA ARG A 95 4.21 -1.43 5.96
C ARG A 95 4.96 -0.88 4.76
N PHE A 96 5.36 0.39 4.80
CA PHE A 96 6.02 1.09 3.69
C PHE A 96 7.34 1.68 4.13
N ILE A 97 8.38 1.37 3.38
CA ILE A 97 9.72 1.85 3.66
C ILE A 97 10.24 2.68 2.50
N ARG A 98 10.77 3.85 2.83
CA ARG A 98 11.50 4.65 1.86
C ARG A 98 12.90 4.09 1.69
N ILE A 99 13.24 3.67 0.48
CA ILE A 99 14.53 3.04 0.14
C ILE A 99 15.44 3.95 -0.69
N HIS A 100 14.87 5.00 -1.26
CA HIS A 100 15.58 5.97 -2.06
C HIS A 100 14.89 7.33 -1.98
N ARG A 101 15.57 8.41 -2.37
CA ARG A 101 14.94 9.74 -2.49
C ARG A 101 13.68 9.72 -3.37
N SER A 102 13.61 8.79 -4.33
CA SER A 102 12.53 8.65 -5.29
C SER A 102 11.71 7.38 -5.16
N PHE A 103 11.99 6.49 -4.19
CA PHE A 103 11.29 5.21 -4.08
C PHE A 103 10.83 4.91 -2.65
N ILE A 104 9.56 4.47 -2.56
CA ILE A 104 8.97 3.86 -1.36
C ILE A 104 8.46 2.48 -1.78
N VAL A 105 8.68 1.46 -0.98
CA VAL A 105 8.24 0.09 -1.25
C VAL A 105 7.32 -0.44 -0.16
N ASN A 106 6.40 -1.29 -0.54
CA ASN A 106 5.62 -2.07 0.40
C ASN A 106 6.47 -3.26 0.90
N VAL A 107 6.68 -3.33 2.20
CA VAL A 107 7.52 -4.36 2.85
C VAL A 107 7.03 -5.77 2.52
N SER A 108 5.71 -5.99 2.49
CA SER A 108 5.12 -7.30 2.18
C SER A 108 5.37 -7.76 0.73
N ARG A 109 5.80 -6.87 -0.15
CA ARG A 109 6.10 -7.14 -1.56
C ARG A 109 7.57 -7.34 -1.85
N ILE A 110 8.43 -7.16 -0.85
CA ILE A 110 9.86 -7.44 -0.98
C ILE A 110 10.06 -8.96 -1.01
N ARG A 111 10.69 -9.45 -2.09
CA ARG A 111 11.11 -10.85 -2.23
C ARG A 111 12.50 -11.07 -1.69
N GLU A 112 13.43 -10.18 -2.03
CA GLU A 112 14.84 -10.35 -1.75
C GLU A 112 15.58 -9.01 -1.67
N LEU A 113 16.66 -8.99 -0.94
CA LEU A 113 17.55 -7.85 -0.81
C LEU A 113 18.96 -8.31 -1.19
N GLN A 114 19.50 -7.78 -2.28
CA GLN A 114 20.80 -8.14 -2.81
C GLN A 114 21.81 -7.04 -2.45
N PRO A 115 22.88 -7.36 -1.71
CA PRO A 115 23.94 -6.41 -1.43
C PRO A 115 24.75 -6.10 -2.68
N CYS A 116 25.08 -4.83 -2.89
CA CYS A 116 26.00 -4.38 -3.93
C CYS A 116 27.37 -4.03 -3.33
N ASN A 117 28.42 -4.14 -4.15
CA ASN A 117 29.80 -3.87 -3.74
C ASN A 117 30.04 -2.43 -3.23
N SER A 118 29.19 -1.49 -3.64
CA SER A 118 29.22 -0.09 -3.20
C SER A 118 28.61 0.17 -1.80
N GLY A 119 28.12 -0.87 -1.11
CA GLY A 119 27.40 -0.75 0.16
C GLY A 119 25.96 -0.28 0.00
N GLU A 120 25.43 -0.32 -1.21
CA GLU A 120 24.04 -0.14 -1.57
C GLU A 120 23.34 -1.50 -1.62
N PHE A 121 22.02 -1.50 -1.77
CA PHE A 121 21.22 -2.70 -1.97
C PHE A 121 20.34 -2.57 -3.20
N ILE A 122 20.08 -3.70 -3.84
CA ILE A 122 18.96 -3.84 -4.77
C ILE A 122 17.82 -4.53 -4.01
N VAL A 123 16.67 -3.91 -4.04
CA VAL A 123 15.41 -4.46 -3.50
C VAL A 123 14.70 -5.13 -4.65
N LEU A 124 14.58 -6.45 -4.60
CA LEU A 124 13.84 -7.24 -5.58
C LEU A 124 12.42 -7.48 -5.06
N LEU A 125 11.43 -7.08 -5.84
CA LEU A 125 10.01 -7.25 -5.52
C LEU A 125 9.47 -8.57 -6.07
N GLN A 126 8.29 -8.97 -5.58
CA GLN A 126 7.62 -10.22 -5.99
C GLN A 126 7.25 -10.24 -7.47
N ASP A 127 6.98 -9.08 -8.07
CA ASP A 127 6.71 -8.92 -9.51
C ASP A 127 7.98 -8.92 -10.38
N GLY A 128 9.16 -9.13 -9.78
CA GLY A 128 10.45 -9.14 -10.48
C GLY A 128 11.06 -7.75 -10.67
N LYS A 129 10.43 -6.68 -10.17
CA LYS A 129 10.98 -5.33 -10.26
C LYS A 129 12.16 -5.17 -9.31
N GLU A 130 13.26 -4.62 -9.85
CA GLU A 130 14.45 -4.24 -9.09
C GLU A 130 14.47 -2.75 -8.83
N LEU A 131 14.67 -2.37 -7.56
CA LEU A 131 14.72 -0.99 -7.13
C LEU A 131 16.01 -0.71 -6.34
N PRO A 132 16.75 0.36 -6.63
CA PRO A 132 17.95 0.71 -5.90
C PRO A 132 17.61 1.26 -4.51
N CYS A 133 18.31 0.78 -3.50
CA CYS A 133 18.29 1.34 -2.16
C CYS A 133 19.57 2.11 -1.89
N SER A 134 19.46 3.40 -1.69
CA SER A 134 20.64 4.23 -1.41
C SER A 134 21.13 4.07 0.03
N ARG A 135 22.42 4.37 0.24
CA ARG A 135 23.11 4.24 1.54
C ARG A 135 22.38 4.99 2.67
N THR A 136 21.80 6.13 2.39
CA THR A 136 21.06 6.95 3.36
C THR A 136 19.85 6.20 3.95
N TYR A 137 19.18 5.38 3.13
CA TYR A 137 17.97 4.66 3.52
C TYR A 137 18.22 3.22 3.97
N ARG A 138 19.48 2.75 3.92
CA ARG A 138 19.89 1.40 4.31
C ARG A 138 19.44 1.03 5.74
N ARG A 139 19.51 1.98 6.67
CA ARG A 139 19.15 1.74 8.08
C ARG A 139 17.70 1.29 8.24
N ALA A 140 16.79 1.82 7.44
CA ALA A 140 15.38 1.43 7.45
C ALA A 140 15.20 -0.06 7.07
N LEU A 141 15.94 -0.52 6.06
CA LEU A 141 15.94 -1.93 5.66
C LEU A 141 16.62 -2.83 6.70
N GLN A 142 17.71 -2.38 7.33
CA GLN A 142 18.41 -3.16 8.37
C GLN A 142 17.50 -3.49 9.57
N GLY A 143 16.56 -2.61 9.90
CA GLY A 143 15.54 -2.88 10.91
C GLY A 143 14.69 -4.11 10.58
N LEU A 144 14.36 -4.32 9.31
CA LEU A 144 13.59 -5.48 8.86
C LEU A 144 14.33 -6.80 9.03
N TYR A 145 15.63 -6.85 8.72
CA TYR A 145 16.44 -8.07 8.90
C TYR A 145 16.51 -8.48 10.36
N ARG A 146 16.78 -7.53 11.26
CA ARG A 146 16.88 -7.83 12.69
C ARG A 146 15.59 -8.40 13.24
N LEU A 147 14.44 -7.93 12.76
CA LEU A 147 13.14 -8.45 13.16
C LEU A 147 12.88 -9.84 12.60
N ALA A 148 13.26 -10.09 11.33
CA ALA A 148 13.12 -11.39 10.69
C ALA A 148 14.03 -12.45 11.35
N THR A 149 15.29 -12.11 11.60
CA THR A 149 16.27 -13.04 12.24
C THR A 149 15.90 -13.40 13.66
N ARG A 150 15.31 -12.45 14.44
CA ARG A 150 14.79 -12.76 15.78
C ARG A 150 13.64 -13.76 15.78
N ARG A 151 12.80 -13.77 14.74
CA ARG A 151 11.71 -14.75 14.64
C ARG A 151 12.18 -16.15 14.28
N GLN A 152 13.31 -16.27 13.57
CA GLN A 152 13.86 -17.57 13.19
C GLN A 152 14.69 -18.24 14.31
N SER A 153 15.16 -17.49 15.30
CA SER A 153 15.92 -18.04 16.45
C SER A 153 15.04 -18.45 17.63
N MET A 154 13.72 -18.41 17.49
CA MET A 154 12.75 -18.88 18.50
C MET A 154 12.06 -20.21 18.09
N CYS A 155 12.59 -20.92 17.11
CA CYS A 155 12.20 -22.30 16.80
C CYS A 155 13.27 -23.27 17.26
#